data_b262188716b09904f488f9840d60238a
#
_entry.id   b262188716b09904f488f9840d60238a
#
_cell.length_a   1.000
_cell.length_b   1.000
_cell.length_c   1.000
_cell.angle_alpha   90.00
_cell.angle_beta   90.00
_cell.angle_gamma   90.00
#
_symmetry.space_group_name_H-M   'P 1'
#
loop_
_entity.id
_entity.type
_entity.pdbx_description
1 polymer ?
#
loop_
_entity_poly.entity_id
_entity_poly.type
_entity_poly.pdbx_seq_one_letter_code
_entity_poly.pdbx_strand_id
1 'polypeptide(L)'
;MPAPSPSPSGFESLTAIQPFERLRLETVPSELSMRAMDLITPIGKGQRGLIVAPPRTGKTVLLQQIAKAVLTNHPEVAVIVLLVDERPEEVTDFRVNIGKSAEIVASSNDNPYRRHIEVTEQVLDKAKRMAAQKQDVLVLFDSLTRMTRAYNNELTSRGRTMSGGIDSRAFQMPRAFFGAARKLEEGGSLTIVGTVLVETGSRMDDIIFEEFKGTGNMELHLTRELADRRIFPSFEILKSGTRREELLFTEDELKRIHLLRRALAGTKSIQAMEALLERLRLTGTNAVFLKSLVT
;
A
#
# COMPACT_ATOMS: atom_id res chain seq x y z
N MET A 1 -3.55 32.96 -12.06
CA MET A 1 -3.41 31.52 -12.22
C MET A 1 -1.97 31.25 -12.63
N PRO A 2 -1.16 30.48 -11.90
CA PRO A 2 0.12 30.04 -12.43
C PRO A 2 -0.18 29.10 -13.60
N ALA A 3 0.63 29.20 -14.65
CA ALA A 3 0.55 28.34 -15.84
C ALA A 3 0.67 26.86 -15.44
N PRO A 4 -0.01 25.95 -16.12
CA PRO A 4 0.19 24.53 -15.90
C PRO A 4 1.66 24.20 -16.17
N SER A 5 2.29 23.52 -15.20
CA SER A 5 3.64 23.00 -15.39
C SER A 5 3.68 22.14 -16.66
N PRO A 6 4.78 22.18 -17.44
CA PRO A 6 4.88 21.40 -18.67
C PRO A 6 4.58 19.93 -18.36
N SER A 7 3.76 19.31 -19.20
CA SER A 7 3.34 17.92 -19.07
C SER A 7 4.56 17.02 -18.82
N PRO A 8 4.56 16.23 -17.75
CA PRO A 8 5.69 15.37 -17.44
C PRO A 8 5.76 14.23 -18.43
N SER A 9 6.92 14.14 -19.09
CA SER A 9 7.51 12.85 -19.44
C SER A 9 6.63 11.78 -20.06
N GLY A 10 5.91 11.99 -21.11
CA GLY A 10 5.33 10.88 -21.90
C GLY A 10 4.63 9.71 -21.16
N PHE A 11 4.62 9.71 -19.82
CA PHE A 11 4.07 8.63 -18.99
C PHE A 11 2.58 8.39 -19.24
N GLU A 12 1.80 9.45 -19.39
CA GLU A 12 0.37 9.38 -19.65
C GLU A 12 0.02 8.85 -21.06
N SER A 13 0.96 8.91 -22.00
CA SER A 13 0.80 8.39 -23.36
C SER A 13 1.18 6.92 -23.50
N LEU A 14 1.81 6.31 -22.46
CA LEU A 14 2.21 4.91 -22.46
C LEU A 14 1.03 3.98 -22.18
N THR A 15 1.09 2.77 -22.74
CA THR A 15 0.01 1.78 -22.66
C THR A 15 -0.02 1.10 -21.28
N ALA A 16 -1.12 1.31 -20.56
CA ALA A 16 -1.31 0.66 -19.25
C ALA A 16 -1.85 -0.76 -19.43
N ILE A 17 -1.20 -1.73 -18.79
CA ILE A 17 -1.61 -3.14 -18.76
C ILE A 17 -1.81 -3.64 -17.32
N GLN A 18 -2.44 -4.81 -17.19
CA GLN A 18 -2.63 -5.43 -15.86
C GLN A 18 -1.29 -5.87 -15.27
N PRO A 19 -1.09 -5.72 -13.95
CA PRO A 19 0.05 -6.30 -13.26
C PRO A 19 0.08 -7.83 -13.42
N PHE A 20 1.21 -8.38 -13.86
CA PHE A 20 1.41 -9.83 -14.00
C PHE A 20 2.76 -10.31 -13.44
N GLU A 21 3.67 -9.40 -13.15
CA GLU A 21 4.95 -9.68 -12.51
C GLU A 21 4.81 -9.45 -11.00
N ARG A 22 4.92 -10.51 -10.21
CA ARG A 22 4.75 -10.45 -8.75
C ARG A 22 5.97 -9.88 -8.06
N LEU A 23 5.76 -8.95 -7.14
CA LEU A 23 6.73 -8.55 -6.12
C LEU A 23 6.64 -9.53 -4.95
N ARG A 24 7.55 -10.49 -4.88
CA ARG A 24 7.59 -11.48 -3.79
C ARG A 24 8.07 -10.82 -2.51
N LEU A 25 7.32 -11.01 -1.42
CA LEU A 25 7.62 -10.43 -0.11
C LEU A 25 8.21 -11.46 0.86
N GLU A 26 8.03 -12.75 0.61
CA GLU A 26 8.65 -13.81 1.42
C GLU A 26 10.17 -13.69 1.39
N THR A 27 10.82 -13.57 2.56
CA THR A 27 12.28 -13.47 2.72
C THR A 27 12.82 -14.63 3.53
N VAL A 28 12.60 -14.62 4.83
CA VAL A 28 13.04 -15.66 5.76
C VAL A 28 11.85 -16.38 6.42
N PRO A 29 12.01 -17.64 6.87
CA PRO A 29 10.92 -18.43 7.45
C PRO A 29 10.19 -17.75 8.62
N SER A 30 10.90 -16.97 9.42
CA SER A 30 10.38 -16.26 10.60
C SER A 30 9.59 -14.99 10.28
N GLU A 31 9.71 -14.44 9.05
CA GLU A 31 9.00 -13.23 8.65
C GLU A 31 7.57 -13.57 8.21
N LEU A 32 6.73 -13.90 9.21
CA LEU A 32 5.37 -14.38 8.98
C LEU A 32 4.45 -13.34 8.33
N SER A 33 4.68 -12.03 8.58
CA SER A 33 3.87 -10.96 8.01
C SER A 33 3.98 -10.95 6.48
N MET A 34 5.20 -11.01 5.97
CA MET A 34 5.46 -10.99 4.53
C MET A 34 5.02 -12.29 3.86
N ARG A 35 5.21 -13.41 4.54
CA ARG A 35 4.70 -14.72 4.08
C ARG A 35 3.17 -14.72 3.99
N ALA A 36 2.48 -14.23 5.02
CA ALA A 36 1.02 -14.14 5.02
C ALA A 36 0.52 -13.16 3.94
N MET A 37 1.17 -12.00 3.81
CA MET A 37 0.80 -11.00 2.80
C MET A 37 0.92 -11.54 1.38
N ASP A 38 1.99 -12.27 1.08
CA ASP A 38 2.20 -12.93 -0.21
C ASP A 38 1.08 -13.91 -0.59
N LEU A 39 0.46 -14.56 0.39
CA LEU A 39 -0.63 -15.51 0.18
C LEU A 39 -2.00 -14.84 0.07
N ILE A 40 -2.22 -13.75 0.83
CA ILE A 40 -3.53 -13.13 0.97
C ILE A 40 -3.71 -11.94 0.00
N THR A 41 -2.68 -11.12 -0.16
CA THR A 41 -2.71 -9.91 -0.98
C THR A 41 -1.43 -9.77 -1.77
N PRO A 42 -1.19 -10.64 -2.78
CA PRO A 42 0.00 -10.54 -3.61
C PRO A 42 0.05 -9.17 -4.31
N ILE A 43 1.24 -8.61 -4.40
CA ILE A 43 1.51 -7.34 -5.07
C ILE A 43 2.16 -7.61 -6.42
N GLY A 44 1.60 -7.04 -7.49
CA GLY A 44 2.23 -7.03 -8.81
C GLY A 44 2.90 -5.69 -9.12
N LYS A 45 3.93 -5.70 -9.98
CA LYS A 45 4.53 -4.48 -10.52
C LYS A 45 3.47 -3.67 -11.27
N GLY A 46 3.18 -2.46 -10.79
CA GLY A 46 2.08 -1.63 -11.30
C GLY A 46 0.78 -1.69 -10.47
N GLN A 47 0.80 -2.38 -9.33
CA GLN A 47 -0.37 -2.52 -8.44
C GLN A 47 -0.74 -1.19 -7.79
N ARG A 48 -2.07 -0.97 -7.62
CA ARG A 48 -2.65 0.06 -6.75
C ARG A 48 -3.10 -0.60 -5.46
N GLY A 49 -2.21 -0.67 -4.49
CA GLY A 49 -2.47 -1.31 -3.20
C GLY A 49 -2.97 -0.33 -2.15
N LEU A 50 -4.03 -0.69 -1.46
CA LEU A 50 -4.59 0.07 -0.34
C LEU A 50 -4.44 -0.73 0.95
N ILE A 51 -3.76 -0.16 1.94
CA ILE A 51 -3.70 -0.71 3.31
C ILE A 51 -4.66 0.08 4.17
N VAL A 52 -5.74 -0.56 4.58
CA VAL A 52 -6.79 0.01 5.44
C VAL A 52 -6.42 -0.26 6.89
N ALA A 53 -6.07 0.77 7.63
CA ALA A 53 -5.47 0.61 8.94
C ALA A 53 -6.16 1.47 10.02
N PRO A 54 -6.82 0.84 11.01
CA PRO A 54 -7.12 1.51 12.27
C PRO A 54 -5.83 1.94 12.99
N PRO A 55 -5.87 2.95 13.87
CA PRO A 55 -4.71 3.33 14.68
C PRO A 55 -4.18 2.16 15.53
N ARG A 56 -2.86 2.05 15.66
CA ARG A 56 -2.14 1.06 16.49
C ARG A 56 -2.26 -0.40 16.03
N THR A 57 -2.49 -0.64 14.76
CA THR A 57 -2.59 -1.99 14.17
C THR A 57 -1.28 -2.49 13.53
N GLY A 58 -0.16 -1.78 13.71
CA GLY A 58 1.14 -2.18 13.17
C GLY A 58 1.43 -1.69 11.75
N LYS A 59 0.66 -0.71 11.24
CA LYS A 59 0.79 -0.13 9.90
C LYS A 59 2.23 0.24 9.54
N THR A 60 2.92 1.01 10.40
CA THR A 60 4.27 1.52 10.17
C THR A 60 5.28 0.38 10.03
N VAL A 61 5.20 -0.62 10.93
CA VAL A 61 6.05 -1.83 10.89
C VAL A 61 5.82 -2.61 9.60
N LEU A 62 4.57 -2.76 9.19
CA LEU A 62 4.21 -3.47 7.96
C LEU A 62 4.82 -2.80 6.72
N LEU A 63 4.74 -1.47 6.61
CA LEU A 63 5.36 -0.75 5.50
C LEU A 63 6.88 -0.91 5.48
N GLN A 64 7.54 -0.90 6.64
CA GLN A 64 8.97 -1.17 6.74
C GLN A 64 9.32 -2.60 6.31
N GLN A 65 8.51 -3.59 6.69
CA GLN A 65 8.68 -4.98 6.28
C GLN A 65 8.52 -5.14 4.77
N ILE A 66 7.51 -4.51 4.15
CA ILE A 66 7.33 -4.50 2.69
C ILE A 66 8.55 -3.89 2.00
N ALA A 67 9.04 -2.72 2.48
CA ALA A 67 10.21 -2.08 1.91
C ALA A 67 11.43 -3.01 1.96
N LYS A 68 11.73 -3.60 3.13
CA LYS A 68 12.86 -4.54 3.30
C LYS A 68 12.73 -5.76 2.40
N ALA A 69 11.53 -6.34 2.30
CA ALA A 69 11.29 -7.51 1.47
C ALA A 69 11.54 -7.21 -0.02
N VAL A 70 11.03 -6.08 -0.52
CA VAL A 70 11.25 -5.68 -1.91
C VAL A 70 12.72 -5.36 -2.19
N LEU A 71 13.40 -4.62 -1.30
CA LEU A 71 14.83 -4.33 -1.43
C LEU A 71 15.70 -5.59 -1.43
N THR A 72 15.26 -6.65 -0.72
CA THR A 72 15.97 -7.93 -0.64
C THR A 72 15.73 -8.79 -1.88
N ASN A 73 14.47 -8.92 -2.29
CA ASN A 73 14.08 -9.86 -3.33
C ASN A 73 14.09 -9.25 -4.74
N HIS A 74 14.01 -7.92 -4.83
CA HIS A 74 13.86 -7.16 -6.08
C HIS A 74 14.80 -5.95 -6.09
N PRO A 75 16.14 -6.16 -6.09
CA PRO A 75 17.12 -5.07 -6.08
C PRO A 75 17.04 -4.16 -7.32
N GLU A 76 16.38 -4.63 -8.38
CA GLU A 76 16.10 -3.84 -9.58
C GLU A 76 14.99 -2.80 -9.39
N VAL A 77 14.17 -2.94 -8.36
CA VAL A 77 13.03 -2.03 -8.08
C VAL A 77 13.48 -0.83 -7.27
N ALA A 78 13.25 0.35 -7.78
CA ALA A 78 13.47 1.58 -7.01
C ALA A 78 12.36 1.77 -5.96
N VAL A 79 12.75 1.79 -4.68
CA VAL A 79 11.80 1.95 -3.56
C VAL A 79 11.84 3.39 -3.06
N ILE A 80 10.68 4.04 -3.07
CA ILE A 80 10.47 5.39 -2.50
C ILE A 80 9.46 5.26 -1.34
N VAL A 81 9.83 5.74 -0.17
CA VAL A 81 8.92 5.84 0.98
C VAL A 81 8.51 7.30 1.14
N LEU A 82 7.23 7.58 1.01
CA LEU A 82 6.65 8.91 1.16
C LEU A 82 5.87 8.98 2.47
N LEU A 83 6.32 9.82 3.38
CA LEU A 83 5.70 10.04 4.70
C LEU A 83 5.15 11.46 4.77
N VAL A 84 3.83 11.60 4.89
CA VAL A 84 3.14 12.91 4.91
C VAL A 84 2.40 13.09 6.22
N ASP A 85 2.72 14.18 6.92
CA ASP A 85 2.13 14.55 8.22
C ASP A 85 2.36 13.46 9.29
N GLU A 86 3.49 12.73 9.18
CA GLU A 86 3.91 11.76 10.19
C GLU A 86 4.80 12.41 11.25
N ARG A 87 4.91 11.77 12.41
CA ARG A 87 5.72 12.27 13.52
C ARG A 87 7.21 12.18 13.19
N PRO A 88 8.03 13.15 13.65
CA PRO A 88 9.49 13.13 13.39
C PRO A 88 10.18 11.84 13.84
N GLU A 89 9.76 11.26 14.98
CA GLU A 89 10.29 9.99 15.48
C GLU A 89 9.96 8.82 14.54
N GLU A 90 8.76 8.78 13.91
CA GLU A 90 8.39 7.74 12.95
C GLU A 90 9.21 7.88 11.65
N VAL A 91 9.47 9.10 11.20
CA VAL A 91 10.35 9.37 10.07
C VAL A 91 11.77 8.88 10.34
N THR A 92 12.28 9.13 11.55
CA THR A 92 13.60 8.67 11.98
C THR A 92 13.68 7.16 12.03
N ASP A 93 12.64 6.50 12.55
CA ASP A 93 12.53 5.04 12.62
C ASP A 93 12.59 4.40 11.22
N PHE A 94 11.88 4.96 10.24
CA PHE A 94 12.00 4.54 8.85
C PHE A 94 13.43 4.65 8.32
N ARG A 95 14.11 5.78 8.57
CA ARG A 95 15.49 6.00 8.10
C ARG A 95 16.48 5.00 8.72
N VAL A 96 16.30 4.70 9.99
CA VAL A 96 17.15 3.74 10.71
C VAL A 96 16.89 2.31 10.20
N ASN A 97 15.63 1.92 10.06
CA ASN A 97 15.25 0.55 9.74
C ASN A 97 15.42 0.18 8.26
N ILE A 98 15.24 1.13 7.33
CA ILE A 98 15.36 0.87 5.89
C ILE A 98 16.75 1.23 5.36
N GLY A 99 17.46 2.12 6.05
CA GLY A 99 18.80 2.54 5.66
C GLY A 99 18.80 3.39 4.38
N LYS A 100 19.94 3.34 3.66
CA LYS A 100 20.16 4.11 2.43
C LYS A 100 19.67 3.40 1.16
N SER A 101 19.12 2.21 1.28
CA SER A 101 18.70 1.38 0.14
C SER A 101 17.39 1.85 -0.49
N ALA A 102 16.57 2.62 0.24
CA ALA A 102 15.38 3.28 -0.28
C ALA A 102 15.47 4.80 -0.14
N GLU A 103 14.82 5.51 -1.02
CA GLU A 103 14.64 6.97 -0.87
C GLU A 103 13.50 7.26 0.09
N ILE A 104 13.79 7.99 1.18
CA ILE A 104 12.77 8.39 2.14
C ILE A 104 12.52 9.88 2.01
N VAL A 105 11.34 10.24 1.51
CA VAL A 105 10.84 11.61 1.39
C VAL A 105 9.79 11.82 2.48
N ALA A 106 9.97 12.84 3.29
CA ALA A 106 9.08 13.08 4.41
C ALA A 106 8.72 14.57 4.54
N SER A 107 7.50 14.80 4.99
CA SER A 107 7.04 16.07 5.53
C SER A 107 6.34 15.78 6.85
N SER A 108 7.02 16.11 7.96
CA SER A 108 6.53 15.82 9.31
C SER A 108 5.36 16.74 9.70
N ASN A 109 4.66 16.38 10.77
CA ASN A 109 3.51 17.13 11.28
C ASN A 109 3.85 18.57 11.77
N ASP A 110 5.14 18.88 11.91
CA ASP A 110 5.62 20.25 12.20
C ASP A 110 5.61 21.17 10.97
N ASN A 111 5.45 20.59 9.78
CA ASN A 111 5.48 21.33 8.52
C ASN A 111 4.09 21.88 8.15
N PRO A 112 4.01 23.00 7.44
CA PRO A 112 2.74 23.52 6.93
C PRO A 112 2.15 22.60 5.85
N TYR A 113 0.82 22.60 5.69
CA TYR A 113 0.10 21.78 4.70
C TYR A 113 0.65 21.94 3.27
N ARG A 114 1.07 23.13 2.89
CA ARG A 114 1.68 23.37 1.59
C ARG A 114 2.92 22.50 1.35
N ARG A 115 3.74 22.25 2.40
CA ARG A 115 4.92 21.39 2.29
C ARG A 115 4.52 19.93 2.07
N HIS A 116 3.43 19.47 2.69
CA HIS A 116 2.88 18.13 2.45
C HIS A 116 2.48 17.94 0.98
N ILE A 117 1.84 18.96 0.39
CA ILE A 117 1.44 18.96 -1.01
C ILE A 117 2.68 18.94 -1.93
N GLU A 118 3.64 19.84 -1.71
CA GLU A 118 4.85 19.94 -2.52
C GLU A 118 5.64 18.64 -2.59
N VAL A 119 5.89 17.98 -1.45
CA VAL A 119 6.65 16.71 -1.43
C VAL A 119 5.89 15.58 -2.13
N THR A 120 4.56 15.57 -2.02
CA THR A 120 3.72 14.59 -2.68
C THR A 120 3.78 14.72 -4.21
N GLU A 121 3.64 15.94 -4.71
CA GLU A 121 3.73 16.23 -6.16
C GLU A 121 5.12 15.92 -6.72
N GLN A 122 6.19 16.29 -6.00
CA GLN A 122 7.57 15.99 -6.38
C GLN A 122 7.84 14.47 -6.48
N VAL A 123 7.33 13.68 -5.52
CA VAL A 123 7.49 12.22 -5.54
C VAL A 123 6.72 11.61 -6.70
N LEU A 124 5.49 12.05 -6.96
CA LEU A 124 4.69 11.56 -8.06
C LEU A 124 5.37 11.82 -9.42
N ASP A 125 5.82 13.04 -9.64
CA ASP A 125 6.49 13.43 -10.89
C ASP A 125 7.79 12.66 -11.09
N LYS A 126 8.56 12.46 -10.01
CA LYS A 126 9.78 11.66 -10.06
C LYS A 126 9.47 10.20 -10.42
N ALA A 127 8.53 9.59 -9.71
CA ALA A 127 8.15 8.19 -9.92
C ALA A 127 7.61 7.94 -11.34
N LYS A 128 6.80 8.86 -11.88
CA LYS A 128 6.33 8.81 -13.27
C LYS A 128 7.48 8.88 -14.28
N ARG A 129 8.43 9.82 -14.09
CA ARG A 129 9.60 9.91 -14.96
C ARG A 129 10.44 8.64 -14.97
N MET A 130 10.69 8.06 -13.78
CA MET A 130 11.45 6.81 -13.66
C MET A 130 10.73 5.65 -14.36
N ALA A 131 9.41 5.51 -14.16
CA ALA A 131 8.62 4.46 -14.82
C ALA A 131 8.59 4.64 -16.35
N ALA A 132 8.48 5.88 -16.85
CA ALA A 132 8.56 6.17 -18.28
C ALA A 132 9.95 5.86 -18.88
N GLN A 133 11.00 5.85 -18.06
CA GLN A 133 12.34 5.42 -18.42
C GLN A 133 12.56 3.89 -18.27
N LYS A 134 11.45 3.13 -18.22
CA LYS A 134 11.45 1.65 -18.11
C LYS A 134 11.96 1.10 -16.78
N GLN A 135 11.99 1.92 -15.72
CA GLN A 135 12.31 1.45 -14.37
C GLN A 135 11.05 0.93 -13.67
N ASP A 136 11.21 -0.08 -12.84
CA ASP A 136 10.16 -0.49 -11.92
C ASP A 136 10.29 0.30 -10.62
N VAL A 137 9.22 0.99 -10.23
CA VAL A 137 9.19 1.86 -9.06
C VAL A 137 8.11 1.41 -8.10
N LEU A 138 8.45 1.29 -6.82
CA LEU A 138 7.50 1.09 -5.72
C LEU A 138 7.47 2.34 -4.85
N VAL A 139 6.30 2.95 -4.72
CA VAL A 139 6.03 4.02 -3.76
C VAL A 139 5.23 3.45 -2.59
N LEU A 140 5.81 3.43 -1.41
CA LEU A 140 5.13 3.16 -0.14
C LEU A 140 4.70 4.48 0.47
N PHE A 141 3.41 4.68 0.61
CA PHE A 141 2.87 5.98 0.97
C PHE A 141 2.06 5.97 2.28
N ASP A 142 2.51 6.70 3.25
CA ASP A 142 1.84 6.95 4.51
C ASP A 142 1.56 8.45 4.71
N SER A 143 0.34 8.97 4.54
CA SER A 143 -0.90 8.30 4.16
C SER A 143 -1.75 9.14 3.19
N LEU A 144 -2.56 8.46 2.40
CA LEU A 144 -3.58 9.08 1.53
C LEU A 144 -4.57 9.94 2.34
N THR A 145 -4.92 9.50 3.54
CA THR A 145 -5.81 10.25 4.45
C THR A 145 -5.22 11.61 4.79
N ARG A 146 -3.95 11.64 5.21
CA ARG A 146 -3.29 12.88 5.62
C ARG A 146 -3.01 13.80 4.43
N MET A 147 -2.64 13.24 3.29
CA MET A 147 -2.52 13.99 2.04
C MET A 147 -3.84 14.68 1.69
N THR A 148 -4.96 13.94 1.71
CA THR A 148 -6.27 14.50 1.38
C THR A 148 -6.67 15.60 2.37
N ARG A 149 -6.37 15.43 3.65
CA ARG A 149 -6.57 16.48 4.66
C ARG A 149 -5.75 17.73 4.35
N ALA A 150 -4.48 17.58 3.91
CA ALA A 150 -3.65 18.73 3.55
C ALA A 150 -4.22 19.51 2.37
N TYR A 151 -4.66 18.83 1.30
CA TYR A 151 -5.34 19.47 0.18
C TYR A 151 -6.65 20.14 0.59
N ASN A 152 -7.44 19.51 1.47
CA ASN A 152 -8.67 20.09 1.97
C ASN A 152 -8.41 21.38 2.76
N ASN A 153 -7.42 21.38 3.65
CA ASN A 153 -7.06 22.56 4.42
C ASN A 153 -6.56 23.72 3.55
N GLU A 154 -5.76 23.44 2.52
CA GLU A 154 -5.31 24.48 1.58
C GLU A 154 -6.48 25.08 0.80
N LEU A 155 -7.50 24.31 0.46
CA LEU A 155 -8.69 24.76 -0.26
C LEU A 155 -9.68 25.49 0.66
N THR A 156 -9.89 25.03 1.89
CA THR A 156 -10.83 25.63 2.84
C THR A 156 -10.37 27.00 3.34
N SER A 157 -9.08 27.25 3.34
CA SER A 157 -8.52 28.59 3.58
C SER A 157 -9.06 29.63 2.60
N ARG A 158 -9.69 29.22 1.49
CA ARG A 158 -10.29 30.06 0.43
C ARG A 158 -11.83 30.12 0.44
N GLY A 159 -12.49 29.58 1.47
CA GLY A 159 -13.87 29.92 1.79
C GLY A 159 -15.01 29.07 1.19
N ARG A 160 -14.81 27.80 0.84
CA ARG A 160 -15.91 26.89 0.42
C ARG A 160 -15.81 25.52 1.09
N THR A 161 -16.77 25.16 1.92
CA THR A 161 -16.91 23.82 2.52
C THR A 161 -18.23 23.18 2.11
N MET A 162 -18.17 21.87 1.76
CA MET A 162 -19.35 21.01 1.59
C MET A 162 -19.76 20.36 2.92
N SER A 163 -20.91 19.69 2.95
CA SER A 163 -21.36 18.90 4.10
C SER A 163 -20.29 17.87 4.50
N GLY A 164 -19.92 17.85 5.79
CA GLY A 164 -18.85 16.98 6.32
C GLY A 164 -17.46 17.61 6.35
N GLY A 165 -17.30 18.88 5.97
CA GLY A 165 -16.04 19.63 6.11
C GLY A 165 -15.00 19.34 5.00
N ILE A 166 -15.36 18.60 3.93
CA ILE A 166 -14.47 18.31 2.80
C ILE A 166 -14.95 19.03 1.54
N ASP A 167 -14.03 19.68 0.84
CA ASP A 167 -14.23 20.17 -0.52
C ASP A 167 -13.99 19.02 -1.50
N SER A 168 -14.91 18.77 -2.46
CA SER A 168 -14.76 17.70 -3.45
C SER A 168 -13.46 17.82 -4.29
N ARG A 169 -12.95 19.03 -4.47
CA ARG A 169 -11.68 19.29 -5.16
C ARG A 169 -10.47 18.76 -4.39
N ALA A 170 -10.60 18.57 -3.05
CA ALA A 170 -9.53 18.02 -2.22
C ALA A 170 -9.14 16.58 -2.62
N PHE A 171 -10.04 15.86 -3.29
CA PHE A 171 -9.77 14.50 -3.78
C PHE A 171 -9.06 14.46 -5.14
N GLN A 172 -9.03 15.56 -5.90
CA GLN A 172 -8.53 15.54 -7.28
C GLN A 172 -7.09 15.04 -7.37
N MET A 173 -6.18 15.64 -6.63
CA MET A 173 -4.77 15.24 -6.65
C MET A 173 -4.50 13.92 -5.93
N PRO A 174 -5.09 13.61 -4.76
CA PRO A 174 -4.99 12.30 -4.15
C PRO A 174 -5.45 11.14 -5.05
N ARG A 175 -6.56 11.31 -5.77
CA ARG A 175 -7.02 10.33 -6.78
C ARG A 175 -6.04 10.20 -7.95
N ALA A 176 -5.53 11.33 -8.46
CA ALA A 176 -4.56 11.33 -9.54
C ALA A 176 -3.24 10.66 -9.10
N PHE A 177 -2.79 10.89 -7.86
CA PHE A 177 -1.63 10.25 -7.28
C PHE A 177 -1.81 8.73 -7.23
N PHE A 178 -2.83 8.25 -6.54
CA PHE A 178 -3.07 6.83 -6.37
C PHE A 178 -3.42 6.13 -7.70
N GLY A 179 -4.18 6.80 -8.56
CA GLY A 179 -4.55 6.33 -9.90
C GLY A 179 -3.39 6.28 -10.91
N ALA A 180 -2.25 6.88 -10.59
CA ALA A 180 -1.07 6.84 -11.46
C ALA A 180 -0.42 5.44 -11.52
N ALA A 181 -0.64 4.59 -10.50
CA ALA A 181 -0.06 3.25 -10.47
C ALA A 181 -0.53 2.40 -11.64
N ARG A 182 0.42 1.88 -12.42
CA ARG A 182 0.20 1.02 -13.58
C ARG A 182 1.47 0.28 -13.99
N LYS A 183 1.29 -0.89 -14.61
CA LYS A 183 2.33 -1.56 -15.40
C LYS A 183 2.26 -0.99 -16.82
N LEU A 184 3.41 -0.78 -17.45
CA LEU A 184 3.51 -0.25 -18.79
C LEU A 184 3.91 -1.36 -19.77
N GLU A 185 3.23 -1.44 -20.90
CA GLU A 185 3.52 -2.42 -21.98
C GLU A 185 4.93 -2.19 -22.56
N GLU A 186 5.31 -0.93 -22.68
CA GLU A 186 6.62 -0.51 -23.21
C GLU A 186 7.78 -0.80 -22.26
N GLY A 187 7.49 -1.28 -21.06
CA GLY A 187 8.43 -1.58 -19.98
C GLY A 187 8.39 -0.56 -18.86
N GLY A 188 8.80 -0.99 -17.68
CA GLY A 188 8.69 -0.23 -16.43
C GLY A 188 7.32 -0.36 -15.77
N SER A 189 7.27 0.08 -14.52
CA SER A 189 6.02 0.11 -13.75
C SER A 189 6.07 1.16 -12.64
N LEU A 190 4.89 1.68 -12.29
CA LEU A 190 4.69 2.45 -11.06
C LEU A 190 3.71 1.68 -10.17
N THR A 191 4.24 1.13 -9.10
CA THR A 191 3.46 0.47 -8.03
C THR A 191 3.27 1.45 -6.89
N ILE A 192 2.05 1.63 -6.41
CA ILE A 192 1.76 2.49 -5.25
C ILE A 192 1.02 1.66 -4.21
N VAL A 193 1.59 1.56 -3.01
CA VAL A 193 0.94 0.98 -1.83
C VAL A 193 0.73 2.09 -0.83
N GLY A 194 -0.50 2.59 -0.77
CA GLY A 194 -0.89 3.69 0.10
C GLY A 194 -1.69 3.22 1.30
N THR A 195 -1.56 3.92 2.42
CA THR A 195 -2.36 3.66 3.62
C THR A 195 -3.53 4.62 3.71
N VAL A 196 -4.65 4.13 4.24
CA VAL A 196 -5.78 4.96 4.68
C VAL A 196 -6.11 4.66 6.12
N LEU A 197 -6.42 5.72 6.87
CA LEU A 197 -6.78 5.62 8.27
C LEU A 197 -8.30 5.45 8.40
N VAL A 198 -8.71 4.50 9.23
CA VAL A 198 -10.11 4.24 9.57
C VAL A 198 -10.27 4.15 11.08
N GLU A 199 -11.50 4.17 11.59
CA GLU A 199 -11.79 4.09 13.03
C GLU A 199 -11.05 5.15 13.87
N THR A 200 -10.83 6.34 13.31
CA THR A 200 -10.18 7.46 13.99
C THR A 200 -11.15 8.31 14.79
N GLY A 201 -12.45 8.07 14.66
CA GLY A 201 -13.51 8.92 15.16
C GLY A 201 -13.75 10.19 14.32
N SER A 202 -13.04 10.35 13.21
CA SER A 202 -13.17 11.48 12.29
C SER A 202 -14.08 11.11 11.11
N ARG A 203 -15.25 11.76 11.01
CA ARG A 203 -16.15 11.60 9.86
C ARG A 203 -15.47 11.94 8.52
N MET A 204 -14.49 12.83 8.55
CA MET A 204 -13.71 13.17 7.37
C MET A 204 -12.91 11.96 6.88
N ASP A 205 -12.30 11.18 7.78
CA ASP A 205 -11.51 10.01 7.41
C ASP A 205 -12.39 8.89 6.84
N ASP A 206 -13.60 8.73 7.36
CA ASP A 206 -14.58 7.77 6.82
C ASP A 206 -14.93 8.12 5.36
N ILE A 207 -15.16 9.41 5.07
CA ILE A 207 -15.43 9.88 3.71
C ILE A 207 -14.20 9.66 2.81
N ILE A 208 -13.00 9.95 3.31
CA ILE A 208 -11.75 9.72 2.56
C ILE A 208 -11.58 8.24 2.25
N PHE A 209 -11.81 7.36 3.22
CA PHE A 209 -11.73 5.91 3.00
C PHE A 209 -12.72 5.44 1.92
N GLU A 210 -14.00 5.83 2.01
CA GLU A 210 -15.01 5.45 1.01
C GLU A 210 -14.65 5.95 -0.40
N GLU A 211 -13.96 7.09 -0.52
CA GLU A 211 -13.49 7.63 -1.78
C GLU A 211 -12.40 6.76 -2.45
N PHE A 212 -11.47 6.20 -1.65
CA PHE A 212 -10.39 5.34 -2.16
C PHE A 212 -10.80 3.88 -2.28
N LYS A 213 -11.81 3.45 -1.53
CA LYS A 213 -12.38 2.12 -1.60
C LYS A 213 -12.84 1.81 -3.02
N GLY A 214 -12.34 0.72 -3.55
CA GLY A 214 -12.63 0.31 -4.92
C GLY A 214 -11.80 1.02 -6.02
N THR A 215 -11.05 2.09 -5.71
CA THR A 215 -10.07 2.67 -6.65
C THR A 215 -8.83 1.79 -6.77
N GLY A 216 -8.44 1.15 -5.68
CA GLY A 216 -7.39 0.14 -5.65
C GLY A 216 -7.77 -1.16 -6.36
N ASN A 217 -6.78 -1.93 -6.74
CA ASN A 217 -6.93 -3.31 -7.24
C ASN A 217 -6.25 -4.33 -6.31
N MET A 218 -5.84 -3.91 -5.11
CA MET A 218 -5.41 -4.72 -3.97
C MET A 218 -5.81 -4.00 -2.70
N GLU A 219 -6.42 -4.69 -1.76
CA GLU A 219 -6.79 -4.15 -0.46
C GLU A 219 -6.34 -5.09 0.65
N LEU A 220 -5.59 -4.55 1.63
CA LEU A 220 -5.21 -5.24 2.85
C LEU A 220 -5.83 -4.51 4.04
N HIS A 221 -6.73 -5.18 4.74
CA HIS A 221 -7.38 -4.64 5.93
C HIS A 221 -6.65 -5.10 7.19
N LEU A 222 -6.28 -4.14 8.05
CA LEU A 222 -5.81 -4.41 9.41
C LEU A 222 -6.97 -4.26 10.39
N THR A 223 -6.94 -4.99 11.50
CA THR A 223 -8.00 -4.92 12.52
C THR A 223 -7.44 -4.73 13.92
N ARG A 224 -8.13 -3.89 14.72
CA ARG A 224 -7.80 -3.69 16.13
C ARG A 224 -8.07 -4.93 16.96
N GLU A 225 -9.06 -5.74 16.59
CA GLU A 225 -9.41 -6.96 17.30
C GLU A 225 -8.22 -7.92 17.46
N LEU A 226 -7.39 -8.05 16.42
CA LEU A 226 -6.14 -8.84 16.46
C LEU A 226 -5.01 -8.08 17.20
N ALA A 227 -4.84 -6.80 16.89
CA ALA A 227 -3.77 -5.99 17.47
C ALA A 227 -3.90 -5.86 18.99
N ASP A 228 -5.11 -5.66 19.52
CA ASP A 228 -5.39 -5.57 20.96
C ASP A 228 -5.05 -6.88 21.67
N ARG A 229 -5.15 -8.02 20.97
CA ARG A 229 -4.73 -9.36 21.45
C ARG A 229 -3.25 -9.68 21.18
N ARG A 230 -2.48 -8.70 20.63
CA ARG A 230 -1.06 -8.91 20.26
C ARG A 230 -0.84 -9.99 19.21
N ILE A 231 -1.84 -10.25 18.35
CA ILE A 231 -1.72 -11.15 17.21
C ILE A 231 -1.27 -10.31 16.01
N PHE A 232 -0.05 -10.56 15.55
CA PHE A 232 0.56 -9.88 14.39
C PHE A 232 1.07 -10.89 13.37
N PRO A 233 0.92 -10.56 12.06
CA PRO A 233 0.25 -9.39 11.49
C PRO A 233 -1.25 -9.38 11.80
N SER A 234 -1.81 -8.19 11.98
CA SER A 234 -3.23 -8.01 12.35
C SER A 234 -4.16 -7.98 11.12
N PHE A 235 -3.99 -8.92 10.19
CA PHE A 235 -4.72 -8.96 8.93
C PHE A 235 -6.14 -9.50 9.08
N GLU A 236 -7.10 -8.75 8.54
CA GLU A 236 -8.47 -9.23 8.31
C GLU A 236 -8.50 -10.01 6.99
N ILE A 237 -8.23 -11.29 7.04
CA ILE A 237 -7.99 -12.14 5.85
C ILE A 237 -9.18 -12.12 4.89
N LEU A 238 -10.40 -12.18 5.42
CA LEU A 238 -11.60 -12.35 4.60
C LEU A 238 -11.99 -11.04 3.87
N LYS A 239 -11.55 -9.89 4.37
CA LYS A 239 -11.76 -8.58 3.72
C LYS A 239 -10.61 -8.19 2.79
N SER A 240 -9.51 -8.95 2.83
CA SER A 240 -8.29 -8.62 2.10
C SER A 240 -8.16 -9.45 0.83
N GLY A 241 -7.60 -8.87 -0.23
CA GLY A 241 -7.38 -9.58 -1.48
C GLY A 241 -6.81 -8.69 -2.58
N THR A 242 -6.39 -9.33 -3.65
CA THR A 242 -5.90 -8.69 -4.87
C THR A 242 -6.82 -9.06 -6.04
N ARG A 243 -7.26 -8.06 -6.81
CA ARG A 243 -8.03 -8.28 -8.04
C ARG A 243 -7.10 -8.85 -9.12
N ARG A 244 -7.62 -9.79 -9.90
CA ARG A 244 -6.86 -10.47 -10.95
C ARG A 244 -5.62 -11.19 -10.39
N GLU A 245 -5.75 -11.76 -9.17
CA GLU A 245 -4.66 -12.51 -8.53
C GLU A 245 -4.19 -13.72 -9.37
N GLU A 246 -5.05 -14.22 -10.27
CA GLU A 246 -4.71 -15.27 -11.23
C GLU A 246 -3.57 -14.89 -12.20
N LEU A 247 -3.28 -13.58 -12.36
CA LEU A 247 -2.14 -13.12 -13.16
C LEU A 247 -0.82 -13.13 -12.37
N LEU A 248 -0.89 -13.26 -11.04
CA LEU A 248 0.24 -13.17 -10.12
C LEU A 248 0.65 -14.52 -9.54
N PHE A 249 -0.23 -15.52 -9.61
CA PHE A 249 0.02 -16.88 -9.15
C PHE A 249 0.15 -17.85 -10.32
N THR A 250 0.91 -18.92 -10.11
CA THR A 250 0.83 -20.08 -11.00
C THR A 250 -0.52 -20.79 -10.81
N GLU A 251 -0.93 -21.61 -11.76
CA GLU A 251 -2.22 -22.34 -11.68
C GLU A 251 -2.31 -23.22 -10.43
N ASP A 252 -1.20 -23.89 -10.04
CA ASP A 252 -1.15 -24.73 -8.82
C ASP A 252 -1.22 -23.86 -7.55
N GLU A 253 -0.47 -22.77 -7.49
CA GLU A 253 -0.55 -21.81 -6.37
C GLU A 253 -1.99 -21.29 -6.21
N LEU A 254 -2.61 -20.85 -7.29
CA LEU A 254 -3.97 -20.29 -7.27
C LEU A 254 -4.99 -21.29 -6.76
N LYS A 255 -4.94 -22.55 -7.22
CA LYS A 255 -5.81 -23.63 -6.71
C LYS A 255 -5.68 -23.79 -5.19
N ARG A 256 -4.45 -23.77 -4.66
CA ARG A 256 -4.17 -23.91 -3.23
C ARG A 256 -4.56 -22.68 -2.43
N ILE A 257 -4.37 -21.48 -2.97
CA ILE A 257 -4.87 -20.24 -2.36
C ILE A 257 -6.40 -20.27 -2.24
N HIS A 258 -7.09 -20.72 -3.26
CA HIS A 258 -8.55 -20.89 -3.21
C HIS A 258 -9.00 -21.93 -2.17
N LEU A 259 -8.23 -23.02 -1.99
CA LEU A 259 -8.47 -23.98 -0.90
C LEU A 259 -8.28 -23.33 0.47
N LEU A 260 -7.17 -22.59 0.65
CA LEU A 260 -6.91 -21.85 1.88
C LEU A 260 -8.05 -20.88 2.21
N ARG A 261 -8.46 -20.05 1.24
CA ARG A 261 -9.56 -19.09 1.43
C ARG A 261 -10.88 -19.78 1.79
N ARG A 262 -11.22 -20.90 1.13
CA ARG A 262 -12.41 -21.68 1.46
C ARG A 262 -12.35 -22.28 2.86
N ALA A 263 -11.19 -22.79 3.28
CA ALA A 263 -10.99 -23.33 4.61
C ALA A 263 -11.13 -22.26 5.71
N LEU A 264 -10.78 -21.02 5.43
CA LEU A 264 -10.90 -19.90 6.36
C LEU A 264 -12.27 -19.21 6.28
N ALA A 265 -13.04 -19.44 5.21
CA ALA A 265 -14.36 -18.85 5.04
C ALA A 265 -15.31 -19.31 6.17
N GLY A 266 -16.03 -18.36 6.77
CA GLY A 266 -16.94 -18.64 7.90
C GLY A 266 -16.27 -18.74 9.27
N THR A 267 -14.93 -18.66 9.36
CA THR A 267 -14.25 -18.57 10.66
C THR A 267 -14.16 -17.10 11.12
N LYS A 268 -14.08 -16.90 12.43
CA LYS A 268 -13.86 -15.57 12.99
C LYS A 268 -12.44 -15.09 12.65
N SER A 269 -12.26 -13.79 12.49
CA SER A 269 -10.99 -13.14 12.13
C SER A 269 -9.79 -13.63 12.96
N ILE A 270 -9.96 -13.70 14.29
CA ILE A 270 -8.93 -14.17 15.21
C ILE A 270 -8.52 -15.62 14.89
N GLN A 271 -9.50 -16.51 14.82
CA GLN A 271 -9.24 -17.92 14.56
C GLN A 271 -8.61 -18.18 13.19
N ALA A 272 -9.06 -17.42 12.17
CA ALA A 272 -8.49 -17.50 10.83
C ALA A 272 -7.01 -17.10 10.82
N MET A 273 -6.67 -16.00 11.51
CA MET A 273 -5.29 -15.52 11.55
C MET A 273 -4.38 -16.42 12.39
N GLU A 274 -4.84 -16.87 13.56
CA GLU A 274 -4.09 -17.82 14.41
C GLU A 274 -3.82 -19.13 13.67
N ALA A 275 -4.82 -19.70 13.02
CA ALA A 275 -4.68 -20.95 12.25
C ALA A 275 -3.69 -20.79 11.08
N LEU A 276 -3.72 -19.65 10.38
CA LEU A 276 -2.76 -19.36 9.32
C LEU A 276 -1.33 -19.25 9.88
N LEU A 277 -1.15 -18.49 10.95
CA LEU A 277 0.18 -18.26 11.56
C LEU A 277 0.77 -19.55 12.13
N GLU A 278 -0.03 -20.37 12.79
CA GLU A 278 0.39 -21.68 13.31
C GLU A 278 0.95 -22.55 12.19
N ARG A 279 0.21 -22.69 11.09
CA ARG A 279 0.64 -23.50 9.95
C ARG A 279 1.87 -22.91 9.23
N LEU A 280 1.97 -21.57 9.11
CA LEU A 280 3.15 -20.94 8.55
C LEU A 280 4.40 -21.18 9.39
N ARG A 281 4.30 -21.21 10.73
CA ARG A 281 5.43 -21.53 11.62
C ARG A 281 5.95 -22.95 11.44
N LEU A 282 5.10 -23.89 11.05
CA LEU A 282 5.48 -25.29 10.83
C LEU A 282 6.14 -25.51 9.46
N THR A 283 6.16 -24.49 8.60
CA THR A 283 6.69 -24.60 7.24
C THR A 283 7.74 -23.53 6.98
N GLY A 284 8.84 -23.92 6.32
CA GLY A 284 9.94 -22.99 6.05
C GLY A 284 9.66 -21.98 4.95
N THR A 285 8.77 -22.28 4.00
CA THR A 285 8.43 -21.41 2.86
C THR A 285 6.95 -21.50 2.50
N ASN A 286 6.44 -20.50 1.79
CA ASN A 286 5.08 -20.50 1.25
C ASN A 286 4.85 -21.63 0.25
N ALA A 287 5.87 -21.99 -0.52
CA ALA A 287 5.77 -23.13 -1.44
C ALA A 287 5.55 -24.45 -0.70
N VAL A 288 6.26 -24.68 0.43
CA VAL A 288 6.05 -25.87 1.28
C VAL A 288 4.69 -25.81 1.96
N PHE A 289 4.30 -24.63 2.47
CA PHE A 289 2.98 -24.44 3.08
C PHE A 289 1.86 -24.75 2.09
N LEU A 290 1.87 -24.20 0.90
CA LEU A 290 0.85 -24.45 -0.12
C LEU A 290 0.78 -25.93 -0.50
N LYS A 291 1.92 -26.62 -0.63
CA LYS A 291 1.96 -28.06 -0.90
C LYS A 291 1.36 -28.92 0.23
N SER A 292 1.38 -28.43 1.47
CA SER A 292 0.78 -29.13 2.63
C SER A 292 -0.75 -29.03 2.68
N LEU A 293 -1.36 -28.13 1.90
CA LEU A 293 -2.80 -28.03 1.75
C LEU A 293 -3.29 -29.17 0.86
N VAL A 294 -3.87 -30.20 1.48
CA VAL A 294 -4.41 -31.36 0.77
C VAL A 294 -5.78 -31.00 0.20
N THR A 295 -6.03 -31.40 -1.04
CA THR A 295 -7.34 -31.31 -1.71
C THR A 295 -8.37 -32.21 -1.04
#